data_3cbb810662f7f36592cd48a52ab923ac
#
_entry.id   3cbb810662f7f36592cd48a52ab923ac
#
_cell.length_a   1.000
_cell.length_b   1.000
_cell.length_c   1.000
_cell.angle_alpha   90.00
_cell.angle_beta   90.00
_cell.angle_gamma   90.00
#
_symmetry.space_group_name_H-M   'P 1'
#
loop_
_entity.id
_entity.type
_entity.pdbx_description
1 polymer ?
#
loop_
_entity_poly.entity_id
_entity_poly.type
_entity_poly.pdbx_seq_one_letter_code
_entity_poly.pdbx_strand_id
1 'polypeptide(L)'
;VPTSDMNYLVPYANESIFSWVVRYHLTCSVGHEKNTYQALFQQPKIRLHPYLPHSIGYLAGHGGLTAQHWLIQHTLYPLFQFFGHDAEQKLLSVMLHGTGNPVITANIPHARLNFSAGHRVCPLCLSEHRQITGTPMFDIRHQIPGLVVCPLHHCLLVVLANGDAGLDRRLTFHHASMTSHVYRVEHQMSTDFAQFCWDALALIKDKSCDLTLLHTHYRHQLMHRGFMTRSGQIRMAILVRAISEYYQDMVFDLERSFEFGERFLGPLIRDKTQTLNHPFKHMILGFWLFDNDPRGFLGQESPFQMMPAFNAPVVANDDRERILSLLSEELSMSQIETMTGRSRCYIRRLAELAGIKQCQ
;
A
#
# COMPACT_ATOMS: atom_id res chain seq x y z
N VAL A 1 -30.28 -15.41 -33.68
CA VAL A 1 -29.36 -14.55 -34.42
C VAL A 1 -27.96 -15.05 -34.09
N PRO A 2 -27.14 -15.44 -35.08
CA PRO A 2 -25.83 -15.96 -34.86
C PRO A 2 -24.94 -14.84 -34.28
N THR A 3 -24.30 -15.11 -33.17
CA THR A 3 -23.27 -14.28 -32.57
C THR A 3 -21.97 -14.44 -33.36
N SER A 4 -21.96 -13.80 -34.55
CA SER A 4 -20.74 -13.71 -35.35
C SER A 4 -19.91 -12.57 -34.81
N ASP A 5 -18.67 -12.90 -34.43
CA ASP A 5 -17.50 -12.02 -34.37
C ASP A 5 -17.68 -10.68 -33.64
N MET A 6 -18.09 -10.71 -32.37
CA MET A 6 -17.73 -9.61 -31.50
C MET A 6 -16.21 -9.65 -31.35
N ASN A 7 -15.53 -8.72 -32.02
CA ASN A 7 -14.12 -8.43 -31.77
C ASN A 7 -13.97 -8.20 -30.27
N TYR A 8 -13.48 -9.22 -29.54
CA TYR A 8 -13.29 -9.13 -28.11
C TYR A 8 -12.23 -8.08 -27.85
N LEU A 9 -12.65 -6.93 -27.32
CA LEU A 9 -11.72 -5.89 -26.92
C LEU A 9 -10.85 -6.44 -25.78
N VAL A 10 -9.65 -6.90 -26.13
CA VAL A 10 -8.70 -7.46 -25.17
C VAL A 10 -8.19 -6.32 -24.27
N PRO A 11 -8.15 -6.50 -22.96
CA PRO A 11 -7.52 -5.52 -22.08
C PRO A 11 -6.01 -5.49 -22.28
N TYR A 12 -5.43 -4.31 -22.13
CA TYR A 12 -3.98 -4.15 -22.12
C TYR A 12 -3.37 -4.66 -20.81
N ALA A 13 -2.10 -5.01 -20.84
CA ALA A 13 -1.37 -5.39 -19.63
C ALA A 13 -1.48 -4.29 -18.56
N ASN A 14 -1.82 -4.65 -17.33
CA ASN A 14 -2.07 -3.75 -16.20
C ASN A 14 -3.18 -2.69 -16.41
N GLU A 15 -4.02 -2.81 -17.42
CA GLU A 15 -5.17 -1.93 -17.58
C GLU A 15 -6.17 -2.14 -16.42
N SER A 16 -6.62 -1.06 -15.76
CA SER A 16 -7.68 -1.17 -14.76
C SER A 16 -9.02 -1.52 -15.39
N ILE A 17 -9.91 -2.20 -14.65
CA ILE A 17 -11.26 -2.52 -15.15
C ILE A 17 -12.01 -1.26 -15.57
N PHE A 18 -11.90 -0.16 -14.81
CA PHE A 18 -12.53 1.11 -15.19
C PHE A 18 -12.05 1.59 -16.57
N SER A 19 -10.72 1.60 -16.79
CA SER A 19 -10.14 2.00 -18.09
C SER A 19 -10.67 1.15 -19.24
N TRP A 20 -10.70 -0.17 -19.05
CA TRP A 20 -11.21 -1.09 -20.06
C TRP A 20 -12.70 -0.87 -20.35
N VAL A 21 -13.53 -0.64 -19.34
CA VAL A 21 -14.97 -0.35 -19.49
C VAL A 21 -15.19 0.96 -20.26
N VAL A 22 -14.37 1.99 -20.00
CA VAL A 22 -14.40 3.24 -20.76
C VAL A 22 -14.05 2.99 -22.22
N ARG A 23 -12.98 2.25 -22.48
CA ARG A 23 -12.55 1.89 -23.84
C ARG A 23 -13.60 1.06 -24.56
N TYR A 24 -14.22 0.10 -23.87
CA TYR A 24 -15.34 -0.68 -24.41
C TYR A 24 -16.53 0.22 -24.79
N HIS A 25 -16.91 1.15 -23.91
CA HIS A 25 -17.99 2.10 -24.18
C HIS A 25 -17.74 2.94 -25.43
N LEU A 26 -16.52 3.50 -25.54
CA LEU A 26 -16.15 4.35 -26.68
C LEU A 26 -16.02 3.57 -28.00
N THR A 27 -15.63 2.31 -27.95
CA THR A 27 -15.42 1.47 -29.15
C THR A 27 -16.72 0.84 -29.65
N CYS A 28 -17.58 0.36 -28.73
CA CYS A 28 -18.78 -0.38 -29.09
C CYS A 28 -19.98 0.51 -29.39
N SER A 29 -19.85 1.84 -29.29
CA SER A 29 -20.90 2.82 -29.61
C SER A 29 -22.27 2.50 -29.01
N VAL A 30 -22.31 2.08 -27.74
CA VAL A 30 -23.54 1.63 -27.05
C VAL A 30 -24.46 2.81 -26.68
N GLY A 31 -24.10 4.01 -27.06
CA GLY A 31 -24.86 5.24 -26.87
C GLY A 31 -24.77 5.79 -25.44
N HIS A 32 -25.55 5.26 -24.51
CA HIS A 32 -25.58 5.73 -23.13
C HIS A 32 -24.85 4.78 -22.20
N GLU A 33 -24.16 5.30 -21.18
CA GLU A 33 -23.38 4.49 -20.21
C GLU A 33 -24.21 3.38 -19.55
N LYS A 34 -25.52 3.62 -19.34
CA LYS A 34 -26.43 2.59 -18.82
C LYS A 34 -26.44 1.31 -19.67
N ASN A 35 -26.34 1.46 -21.00
CA ASN A 35 -26.35 0.31 -21.91
C ASN A 35 -25.05 -0.48 -21.78
N THR A 36 -23.92 0.22 -21.62
CA THR A 36 -22.61 -0.40 -21.36
C THR A 36 -22.62 -1.16 -20.05
N TYR A 37 -23.10 -0.54 -18.98
CA TYR A 37 -23.19 -1.22 -17.69
C TYR A 37 -24.16 -2.41 -17.72
N GLN A 38 -25.30 -2.26 -18.40
CA GLN A 38 -26.24 -3.36 -18.58
C GLN A 38 -25.64 -4.51 -19.38
N ALA A 39 -24.88 -4.20 -20.43
CA ALA A 39 -24.24 -5.22 -21.28
C ALA A 39 -23.11 -5.95 -20.54
N LEU A 40 -22.28 -5.23 -19.79
CA LEU A 40 -21.10 -5.79 -19.14
C LEU A 40 -21.38 -6.41 -17.76
N PHE A 41 -22.33 -5.84 -17.00
CA PHE A 41 -22.54 -6.20 -15.59
C PHE A 41 -23.98 -6.63 -15.28
N GLN A 42 -24.86 -6.66 -16.29
CA GLN A 42 -26.29 -6.95 -16.14
C GLN A 42 -27.01 -5.99 -15.17
N GLN A 43 -26.44 -4.81 -14.97
CA GLN A 43 -26.96 -3.75 -14.10
C GLN A 43 -26.90 -2.42 -14.85
N PRO A 44 -27.96 -1.58 -14.80
CA PRO A 44 -27.98 -0.30 -15.51
C PRO A 44 -27.08 0.76 -14.86
N LYS A 45 -26.56 0.46 -13.67
CA LYS A 45 -25.73 1.38 -12.90
C LYS A 45 -24.83 0.61 -11.97
N ILE A 46 -23.52 0.79 -12.10
CA ILE A 46 -22.51 0.21 -11.25
C ILE A 46 -21.49 1.29 -10.88
N ARG A 47 -20.95 1.22 -9.68
CA ARG A 47 -19.81 2.04 -9.25
C ARG A 47 -18.55 1.21 -9.35
N LEU A 48 -17.69 1.55 -10.30
CA LEU A 48 -16.39 0.90 -10.46
C LEU A 48 -15.36 1.58 -9.56
N HIS A 49 -15.04 0.91 -8.45
CA HIS A 49 -13.99 1.38 -7.56
C HIS A 49 -12.63 1.32 -8.27
N PRO A 50 -11.71 2.30 -8.10
CA PRO A 50 -10.43 2.37 -8.81
C PRO A 50 -9.61 1.08 -8.76
N TYR A 51 -9.66 0.33 -7.68
CA TYR A 51 -8.85 -0.87 -7.48
C TYR A 51 -9.57 -2.09 -6.90
N LEU A 52 -10.78 -1.94 -6.33
CA LEU A 52 -11.62 -3.03 -5.83
C LEU A 52 -13.04 -2.92 -6.40
N PRO A 53 -13.25 -3.02 -7.71
CA PRO A 53 -14.59 -3.06 -8.29
C PRO A 53 -15.31 -4.35 -7.89
N HIS A 54 -16.64 -4.33 -7.94
CA HIS A 54 -17.47 -5.53 -7.71
C HIS A 54 -18.09 -6.05 -9.02
N SER A 55 -18.79 -7.18 -8.97
CA SER A 55 -19.50 -7.79 -10.11
C SER A 55 -18.57 -8.22 -11.26
N ILE A 56 -17.30 -8.53 -10.95
CA ILE A 56 -16.29 -8.92 -11.95
C ILE A 56 -16.65 -10.26 -12.62
N GLY A 57 -17.42 -11.11 -11.95
CA GLY A 57 -17.89 -12.38 -12.51
C GLY A 57 -18.63 -12.23 -13.83
N TYR A 58 -19.34 -11.12 -14.03
CA TYR A 58 -20.03 -10.82 -15.30
C TYR A 58 -19.07 -10.51 -16.46
N LEU A 59 -17.82 -10.19 -16.19
CA LEU A 59 -16.81 -9.96 -17.24
C LEU A 59 -16.23 -11.27 -17.78
N ALA A 60 -16.61 -12.43 -17.24
CA ALA A 60 -16.16 -13.72 -17.77
C ALA A 60 -16.57 -13.88 -19.24
N GLY A 61 -15.61 -14.26 -20.08
CA GLY A 61 -15.79 -14.38 -21.54
C GLY A 61 -15.47 -13.10 -22.30
N HIS A 62 -15.58 -11.91 -21.70
CA HIS A 62 -15.16 -10.68 -22.35
C HIS A 62 -13.64 -10.65 -22.52
N GLY A 63 -13.17 -10.20 -23.68
CA GLY A 63 -11.75 -10.25 -24.04
C GLY A 63 -11.16 -11.65 -24.12
N GLY A 64 -11.98 -12.70 -24.13
CA GLY A 64 -11.53 -14.10 -24.08
C GLY A 64 -10.99 -14.52 -22.71
N LEU A 65 -11.26 -13.76 -21.66
CA LEU A 65 -10.66 -13.93 -20.34
C LEU A 65 -11.63 -14.53 -19.31
N THR A 66 -11.08 -15.23 -18.32
CA THR A 66 -11.86 -15.71 -17.17
C THR A 66 -12.07 -14.60 -16.14
N ALA A 67 -13.12 -14.72 -15.30
CA ALA A 67 -13.32 -13.81 -14.18
C ALA A 67 -12.13 -13.75 -13.24
N GLN A 68 -11.43 -14.87 -13.05
CA GLN A 68 -10.22 -14.94 -12.23
C GLN A 68 -9.07 -14.12 -12.84
N HIS A 69 -8.91 -14.16 -14.17
CA HIS A 69 -7.91 -13.35 -14.86
C HIS A 69 -8.18 -11.85 -14.64
N TRP A 70 -9.44 -11.42 -14.86
CA TRP A 70 -9.87 -10.04 -14.59
C TRP A 70 -9.55 -9.61 -13.15
N LEU A 71 -9.88 -10.47 -12.19
CA LEU A 71 -9.65 -10.21 -10.77
C LEU A 71 -8.16 -10.04 -10.44
N ILE A 72 -7.31 -10.94 -10.95
CA ILE A 72 -5.88 -10.96 -10.61
C ILE A 72 -5.12 -9.88 -11.37
N GLN A 73 -5.36 -9.72 -12.67
CA GLN A 73 -4.51 -8.87 -13.51
C GLN A 73 -4.97 -7.41 -13.55
N HIS A 74 -6.27 -7.16 -13.41
CA HIS A 74 -6.89 -5.86 -13.67
C HIS A 74 -7.47 -5.18 -12.40
N THR A 75 -7.18 -5.74 -11.21
CA THR A 75 -7.54 -5.16 -9.91
C THR A 75 -6.39 -5.26 -8.92
N LEU A 76 -6.54 -4.62 -7.75
CA LEU A 76 -5.63 -4.81 -6.62
C LEU A 76 -6.08 -5.92 -5.65
N TYR A 77 -7.03 -6.76 -6.05
CA TYR A 77 -7.46 -7.90 -5.25
C TYR A 77 -6.28 -8.74 -4.73
N PRO A 78 -5.25 -9.10 -5.54
CA PRO A 78 -4.13 -9.90 -5.04
C PRO A 78 -3.43 -9.28 -3.84
N LEU A 79 -3.27 -7.96 -3.83
CA LEU A 79 -2.64 -7.24 -2.73
C LEU A 79 -3.47 -7.29 -1.45
N PHE A 80 -4.80 -7.10 -1.57
CA PHE A 80 -5.71 -7.17 -0.43
C PHE A 80 -5.95 -8.60 0.04
N GLN A 81 -5.95 -9.56 -0.86
CA GLN A 81 -5.98 -10.99 -0.55
C GLN A 81 -4.75 -11.38 0.26
N PHE A 82 -3.56 -11.03 -0.24
CA PHE A 82 -2.29 -11.41 0.37
C PHE A 82 -2.17 -10.91 1.81
N PHE A 83 -2.54 -9.66 2.09
CA PHE A 83 -2.45 -9.08 3.44
C PHE A 83 -3.72 -9.20 4.28
N GLY A 84 -4.79 -9.74 3.72
CA GLY A 84 -6.15 -9.70 4.33
C GLY A 84 -6.58 -10.96 5.09
N HIS A 85 -5.86 -12.05 5.04
CA HIS A 85 -6.11 -13.33 5.71
C HIS A 85 -7.59 -13.80 5.72
N ASP A 86 -8.31 -13.69 6.85
CA ASP A 86 -9.61 -14.32 7.07
C ASP A 86 -10.79 -13.76 6.24
N ALA A 87 -10.64 -12.56 5.68
CA ALA A 87 -11.68 -11.97 4.82
C ALA A 87 -11.54 -12.34 3.34
N GLU A 88 -10.56 -13.16 2.98
CA GLU A 88 -10.26 -13.51 1.59
C GLU A 88 -11.47 -14.05 0.83
N GLN A 89 -12.10 -15.10 1.33
CA GLN A 89 -13.23 -15.73 0.67
C GLN A 89 -14.42 -14.78 0.56
N LYS A 90 -14.66 -13.97 1.58
CA LYS A 90 -15.71 -12.98 1.57
C LYS A 90 -15.42 -11.86 0.57
N LEU A 91 -14.20 -11.35 0.51
CA LEU A 91 -13.80 -10.33 -0.46
C LEU A 91 -13.90 -10.87 -1.89
N LEU A 92 -13.43 -12.09 -2.14
CA LEU A 92 -13.56 -12.78 -3.42
C LEU A 92 -15.01 -12.88 -3.86
N SER A 93 -15.89 -13.38 -2.99
CA SER A 93 -17.32 -13.52 -3.26
C SER A 93 -17.98 -12.17 -3.58
N VAL A 94 -17.69 -11.14 -2.80
CA VAL A 94 -18.24 -9.79 -3.02
C VAL A 94 -17.76 -9.20 -4.35
N MET A 95 -16.48 -9.36 -4.67
CA MET A 95 -15.93 -8.84 -5.93
C MET A 95 -16.47 -9.59 -7.14
N LEU A 96 -16.65 -10.90 -7.07
CA LEU A 96 -17.18 -11.69 -8.19
C LEU A 96 -18.67 -11.47 -8.39
N HIS A 97 -19.46 -11.52 -7.31
CA HIS A 97 -20.92 -11.59 -7.39
C HIS A 97 -21.65 -10.27 -7.12
N GLY A 98 -20.95 -9.25 -6.59
CA GLY A 98 -21.55 -7.95 -6.31
C GLY A 98 -22.53 -7.93 -5.11
N THR A 99 -22.43 -8.90 -4.22
CA THR A 99 -23.36 -9.06 -3.08
C THR A 99 -23.03 -8.17 -1.87
N GLY A 100 -22.16 -7.18 -2.04
CA GLY A 100 -21.73 -6.28 -0.96
C GLY A 100 -20.79 -5.19 -1.45
N ASN A 101 -20.13 -4.51 -0.50
CA ASN A 101 -19.15 -3.48 -0.79
C ASN A 101 -17.71 -4.01 -0.53
N PRO A 102 -16.88 -4.17 -1.58
CA PRO A 102 -15.53 -4.68 -1.43
C PRO A 102 -14.66 -3.82 -0.50
N VAL A 103 -14.85 -2.50 -0.53
CA VAL A 103 -14.08 -1.55 0.31
C VAL A 103 -14.33 -1.79 1.79
N ILE A 104 -15.61 -2.03 2.16
CA ILE A 104 -15.98 -2.36 3.54
C ILE A 104 -15.47 -3.76 3.89
N THR A 105 -15.62 -4.71 2.98
CA THR A 105 -15.17 -6.10 3.21
C THR A 105 -13.65 -6.18 3.37
N ALA A 106 -12.90 -5.36 2.61
CA ALA A 106 -11.45 -5.23 2.75
C ALA A 106 -11.02 -4.39 3.96
N ASN A 107 -11.97 -3.99 4.82
CA ASN A 107 -11.73 -3.23 6.05
C ASN A 107 -11.00 -1.88 5.86
N ILE A 108 -11.07 -1.30 4.65
CA ILE A 108 -10.37 -0.06 4.31
C ILE A 108 -10.75 1.10 5.25
N PRO A 109 -12.04 1.35 5.57
CA PRO A 109 -12.41 2.46 6.46
C PRO A 109 -11.82 2.32 7.86
N HIS A 110 -11.67 1.10 8.37
CA HIS A 110 -11.12 0.83 9.70
C HIS A 110 -9.60 0.98 9.77
N ALA A 111 -8.91 1.01 8.63
CA ALA A 111 -7.48 1.28 8.59
C ALA A 111 -7.11 2.70 9.06
N ARG A 112 -8.10 3.61 9.14
CA ARG A 112 -7.94 5.02 9.50
C ARG A 112 -6.94 5.76 8.61
N LEU A 113 -6.88 5.34 7.35
CA LEU A 113 -6.05 5.92 6.31
C LEU A 113 -7.00 6.56 5.29
N ASN A 114 -7.00 7.87 5.22
CA ASN A 114 -7.88 8.63 4.31
C ASN A 114 -7.16 8.83 2.99
N PHE A 115 -7.22 7.83 2.11
CA PHE A 115 -6.68 7.94 0.75
C PHE A 115 -7.63 8.73 -0.14
N SER A 116 -7.07 9.43 -1.12
CA SER A 116 -7.85 10.09 -2.17
C SER A 116 -8.74 9.08 -2.89
N ALA A 117 -10.03 9.41 -3.01
CA ALA A 117 -11.03 8.49 -3.55
C ALA A 117 -11.08 8.43 -5.09
N GLY A 118 -10.18 9.12 -5.80
CA GLY A 118 -10.14 9.21 -7.25
C GLY A 118 -9.28 8.17 -7.93
N HIS A 119 -9.39 8.11 -9.28
CA HIS A 119 -8.44 7.38 -10.11
C HIS A 119 -7.13 8.15 -10.19
N ARG A 120 -6.01 7.48 -9.94
CA ARG A 120 -4.66 8.05 -10.09
C ARG A 120 -4.10 7.71 -11.45
N VAL A 121 -3.54 8.70 -12.12
CA VAL A 121 -2.99 8.54 -13.46
C VAL A 121 -1.66 9.30 -13.59
N CYS A 122 -0.75 8.72 -14.34
CA CYS A 122 0.46 9.42 -14.77
C CYS A 122 0.17 10.09 -16.13
N PRO A 123 0.31 11.42 -16.25
CA PRO A 123 0.05 12.12 -17.50
C PRO A 123 0.92 11.63 -18.68
N LEU A 124 2.16 11.26 -18.39
CA LEU A 124 3.10 10.75 -19.41
C LEU A 124 2.72 9.34 -19.84
N CYS A 125 2.40 8.42 -18.91
CA CYS A 125 1.89 7.10 -19.28
C CYS A 125 0.64 7.18 -20.15
N LEU A 126 -0.30 8.09 -19.83
CA LEU A 126 -1.51 8.30 -20.64
C LEU A 126 -1.16 8.76 -22.05
N SER A 127 -0.23 9.71 -22.17
CA SER A 127 0.20 10.26 -23.47
C SER A 127 0.90 9.20 -24.31
N GLU A 128 1.85 8.49 -23.75
CA GLU A 128 2.59 7.42 -24.45
C GLU A 128 1.64 6.30 -24.90
N HIS A 129 0.79 5.84 -24.00
CA HIS A 129 -0.16 4.79 -24.35
C HIS A 129 -1.09 5.23 -25.47
N ARG A 130 -1.57 6.48 -25.43
CA ARG A 130 -2.40 7.06 -26.49
C ARG A 130 -1.66 7.14 -27.83
N GLN A 131 -0.36 7.49 -27.83
CA GLN A 131 0.43 7.53 -29.04
C GLN A 131 0.61 6.14 -29.66
N ILE A 132 0.79 5.11 -28.84
CA ILE A 132 1.02 3.74 -29.28
C ILE A 132 -0.26 3.05 -29.75
N THR A 133 -1.36 3.22 -29.00
CA THR A 133 -2.60 2.43 -29.19
C THR A 133 -3.80 3.24 -29.68
N GLY A 134 -3.66 4.56 -29.78
CA GLY A 134 -4.75 5.47 -30.13
C GLY A 134 -5.67 5.83 -28.96
N THR A 135 -5.61 5.12 -27.83
CA THR A 135 -6.44 5.36 -26.64
C THR A 135 -5.59 5.42 -25.38
N PRO A 136 -5.90 6.30 -24.43
CA PRO A 136 -5.21 6.28 -23.13
C PRO A 136 -5.62 5.06 -22.30
N MET A 137 -4.82 4.76 -21.28
CA MET A 137 -5.05 3.65 -20.35
C MET A 137 -4.78 4.08 -18.91
N PHE A 138 -5.64 3.67 -17.98
CA PHE A 138 -5.38 3.82 -16.56
C PHE A 138 -4.74 2.54 -16.02
N ASP A 139 -3.47 2.65 -15.64
CA ASP A 139 -2.71 1.54 -15.09
C ASP A 139 -3.16 1.22 -13.65
N ILE A 140 -3.46 -0.06 -13.40
CA ILE A 140 -3.89 -0.53 -12.07
C ILE A 140 -2.81 -0.33 -11.00
N ARG A 141 -1.53 -0.32 -11.39
CA ARG A 141 -0.41 -0.15 -10.47
C ARG A 141 -0.36 1.26 -9.89
N HIS A 142 -0.83 2.27 -10.64
CA HIS A 142 -0.99 3.63 -10.12
C HIS A 142 -2.07 3.72 -9.04
N GLN A 143 -2.96 2.74 -8.96
CA GLN A 143 -4.04 2.72 -7.98
C GLN A 143 -3.60 2.17 -6.61
N ILE A 144 -2.36 1.70 -6.46
CA ILE A 144 -1.85 1.21 -5.17
C ILE A 144 -1.96 2.34 -4.14
N PRO A 145 -2.68 2.11 -3.00
CA PRO A 145 -2.90 3.14 -2.01
C PRO A 145 -1.60 3.74 -1.46
N GLY A 146 -1.55 5.05 -1.33
CA GLY A 146 -0.39 5.78 -0.81
C GLY A 146 0.62 6.21 -1.85
N LEU A 147 0.56 5.73 -3.10
CA LEU A 147 1.46 6.17 -4.15
C LEU A 147 1.10 7.56 -4.66
N VAL A 148 2.11 8.42 -4.80
CA VAL A 148 1.99 9.75 -5.37
C VAL A 148 2.86 9.95 -6.62
N VAL A 149 3.75 9.02 -6.93
CA VAL A 149 4.75 9.13 -8.01
C VAL A 149 4.62 7.94 -8.96
N CYS A 150 4.78 8.21 -10.26
CA CYS A 150 4.99 7.19 -11.26
C CYS A 150 6.48 6.78 -11.30
N PRO A 151 6.84 5.52 -11.04
CA PRO A 151 8.24 5.12 -11.02
C PRO A 151 8.90 5.11 -12.42
N LEU A 152 8.09 5.02 -13.50
CA LEU A 152 8.62 5.07 -14.87
C LEU A 152 8.98 6.49 -15.30
N HIS A 153 8.20 7.49 -14.89
CA HIS A 153 8.32 8.85 -15.39
C HIS A 153 8.82 9.84 -14.34
N HIS A 154 8.98 9.40 -13.10
CA HIS A 154 9.42 10.25 -11.97
C HIS A 154 8.58 11.54 -11.87
N CYS A 155 7.27 11.42 -12.08
CA CYS A 155 6.34 12.54 -11.98
C CYS A 155 5.19 12.23 -11.04
N LEU A 156 4.56 13.28 -10.50
CA LEU A 156 3.38 13.14 -9.64
C LEU A 156 2.22 12.50 -10.40
N LEU A 157 1.55 11.59 -9.73
CA LEU A 157 0.27 11.06 -10.17
C LEU A 157 -0.82 12.12 -9.98
N VAL A 158 -1.66 12.29 -10.99
CA VAL A 158 -2.83 13.16 -10.93
C VAL A 158 -4.00 12.35 -10.40
N VAL A 159 -4.67 12.86 -9.37
CA VAL A 159 -5.91 12.28 -8.84
C VAL A 159 -7.08 12.86 -9.62
N LEU A 160 -7.81 12.01 -10.30
CA LEU A 160 -9.05 12.38 -10.97
C LEU A 160 -10.16 12.31 -9.91
N ALA A 161 -10.51 13.47 -9.37
CA ALA A 161 -11.44 13.56 -8.26
C ALA A 161 -12.83 13.02 -8.64
N ASN A 162 -13.37 12.16 -7.78
CA ASN A 162 -14.78 11.72 -7.85
C ASN A 162 -15.77 12.85 -7.45
N GLY A 163 -15.27 14.05 -7.13
CA GLY A 163 -16.02 15.10 -6.48
C GLY A 163 -16.99 15.84 -7.40
N ASP A 164 -16.69 15.95 -8.66
CA ASP A 164 -17.69 16.38 -9.62
C ASP A 164 -18.53 15.16 -9.98
N ALA A 165 -19.71 15.09 -9.43
CA ALA A 165 -20.73 14.03 -9.46
C ALA A 165 -20.94 13.24 -10.77
N GLY A 166 -20.00 13.29 -11.68
CA GLY A 166 -19.99 12.74 -13.02
C GLY A 166 -18.91 11.73 -13.36
N LEU A 167 -17.71 11.75 -12.73
CA LEU A 167 -16.63 10.83 -13.14
C LEU A 167 -16.97 9.36 -12.91
N ASP A 168 -17.63 9.05 -11.80
CA ASP A 168 -18.11 7.69 -11.51
C ASP A 168 -19.24 7.21 -12.45
N ARG A 169 -19.82 8.11 -13.24
CA ARG A 169 -20.96 7.82 -14.10
C ARG A 169 -20.67 8.03 -15.58
N ARG A 170 -19.67 8.84 -15.91
CA ARG A 170 -19.28 9.12 -17.28
C ARG A 170 -18.12 8.22 -17.68
N LEU A 171 -18.37 7.36 -18.65
CA LEU A 171 -17.36 6.52 -19.24
C LEU A 171 -16.55 7.33 -20.27
N THR A 172 -15.73 8.24 -19.79
CA THR A 172 -14.88 9.08 -20.63
C THR A 172 -13.46 9.14 -20.06
N PHE A 173 -12.49 9.30 -20.95
CA PHE A 173 -11.15 9.70 -20.55
C PHE A 173 -11.08 11.24 -20.54
N HIS A 174 -11.00 11.86 -19.38
CA HIS A 174 -10.87 13.33 -19.29
C HIS A 174 -9.49 13.76 -19.76
N HIS A 175 -9.38 14.27 -20.99
CA HIS A 175 -8.11 14.55 -21.64
C HIS A 175 -7.58 15.96 -21.47
N ALA A 176 -8.44 16.95 -21.38
CA ALA A 176 -8.02 18.33 -21.59
C ALA A 176 -7.21 18.94 -20.45
N SER A 177 -7.35 18.44 -19.22
CA SER A 177 -6.67 18.99 -18.05
C SER A 177 -5.44 18.19 -17.59
N MET A 178 -5.26 16.96 -18.10
CA MET A 178 -4.23 16.05 -17.58
C MET A 178 -2.83 16.29 -18.15
N THR A 179 -2.72 16.90 -19.30
CA THR A 179 -1.44 17.10 -20.01
C THR A 179 -0.77 18.43 -19.74
N SER A 180 -1.46 19.38 -19.11
CA SER A 180 -0.97 20.75 -18.99
C SER A 180 0.16 20.95 -17.99
N HIS A 181 0.26 20.10 -16.95
CA HIS A 181 1.29 20.26 -15.92
C HIS A 181 1.83 18.92 -15.45
N VAL A 182 3.04 18.58 -15.90
CA VAL A 182 3.79 17.41 -15.42
C VAL A 182 4.75 17.90 -14.34
N TYR A 183 4.48 17.56 -13.10
CA TYR A 183 5.38 17.86 -11.99
C TYR A 183 6.36 16.70 -11.79
N ARG A 184 7.63 16.93 -12.11
CA ARG A 184 8.71 15.97 -11.83
C ARG A 184 9.00 15.95 -10.34
N VAL A 185 9.32 14.76 -9.84
CA VAL A 185 9.68 14.54 -8.44
C VAL A 185 11.16 14.21 -8.38
N GLU A 186 11.92 15.04 -7.70
CA GLU A 186 13.35 14.82 -7.49
C GLU A 186 13.64 13.94 -6.27
N HIS A 187 12.62 13.67 -5.45
CA HIS A 187 12.76 12.88 -4.23
C HIS A 187 12.87 11.39 -4.55
N GLN A 188 14.09 10.88 -4.57
CA GLN A 188 14.41 9.50 -4.98
C GLN A 188 13.65 8.46 -4.17
N MET A 189 13.53 8.61 -2.85
CA MET A 189 12.83 7.67 -1.98
C MET A 189 11.36 7.47 -2.39
N SER A 190 10.66 8.51 -2.87
CA SER A 190 9.27 8.38 -3.33
C SER A 190 9.17 7.52 -4.58
N THR A 191 10.14 7.63 -5.48
CA THR A 191 10.24 6.81 -6.70
C THR A 191 10.58 5.36 -6.35
N ASP A 192 11.56 5.17 -5.46
CA ASP A 192 11.99 3.85 -5.01
C ASP A 192 10.86 3.12 -4.28
N PHE A 193 10.10 3.83 -3.44
CA PHE A 193 8.92 3.27 -2.78
C PHE A 193 7.84 2.86 -3.79
N ALA A 194 7.60 3.67 -4.81
CA ALA A 194 6.64 3.34 -5.85
C ALA A 194 7.08 2.11 -6.65
N GLN A 195 8.36 2.01 -7.00
CA GLN A 195 8.92 0.84 -7.68
C GLN A 195 8.83 -0.40 -6.79
N PHE A 196 9.20 -0.31 -5.51
CA PHE A 196 9.05 -1.40 -4.54
C PHE A 196 7.61 -1.92 -4.48
N CYS A 197 6.63 -1.03 -4.44
CA CYS A 197 5.21 -1.43 -4.42
C CYS A 197 4.78 -2.13 -5.72
N TRP A 198 5.29 -1.71 -6.89
CA TRP A 198 5.02 -2.36 -8.15
C TRP A 198 5.63 -3.77 -8.21
N ASP A 199 6.89 -3.89 -7.79
CA ASP A 199 7.59 -5.17 -7.77
C ASP A 199 6.96 -6.15 -6.77
N ALA A 200 6.60 -5.67 -5.57
CA ALA A 200 5.87 -6.47 -4.59
C ALA A 200 4.51 -6.95 -5.13
N LEU A 201 3.76 -6.09 -5.82
CA LEU A 201 2.50 -6.50 -6.46
C LEU A 201 2.74 -7.57 -7.54
N ALA A 202 3.79 -7.43 -8.36
CA ALA A 202 4.13 -8.41 -9.38
C ALA A 202 4.45 -9.78 -8.75
N LEU A 203 5.30 -9.80 -7.72
CA LEU A 203 5.66 -11.02 -6.99
C LEU A 203 4.45 -11.70 -6.33
N ILE A 204 3.53 -10.92 -5.77
CA ILE A 204 2.28 -11.43 -5.18
C ILE A 204 1.38 -12.04 -6.26
N LYS A 205 1.26 -11.40 -7.44
CA LYS A 205 0.47 -11.92 -8.55
C LYS A 205 1.01 -13.26 -9.07
N ASP A 206 2.31 -13.45 -9.06
CA ASP A 206 2.98 -14.70 -9.48
C ASP A 206 2.85 -15.84 -8.46
N LYS A 207 2.18 -15.57 -7.30
CA LYS A 207 1.96 -16.54 -6.21
C LYS A 207 3.24 -17.16 -5.67
N SER A 208 4.34 -16.48 -5.78
CA SER A 208 5.66 -16.94 -5.33
C SER A 208 5.94 -16.62 -3.86
N CYS A 209 4.93 -16.15 -3.11
CA CYS A 209 5.06 -15.65 -1.74
C CYS A 209 4.16 -16.40 -0.77
N ASP A 210 4.63 -16.59 0.47
CA ASP A 210 3.85 -17.16 1.58
C ASP A 210 3.71 -16.15 2.72
N LEU A 211 2.47 -15.72 2.96
CA LEU A 211 2.13 -14.77 4.03
C LEU A 211 2.39 -15.33 5.43
N THR A 212 2.29 -16.65 5.62
CA THR A 212 2.40 -17.28 6.95
C THR A 212 3.74 -16.99 7.61
N LEU A 213 4.76 -16.73 6.81
CA LEU A 213 6.11 -16.41 7.27
C LEU A 213 6.37 -14.91 7.46
N LEU A 214 5.54 -14.04 6.90
CA LEU A 214 5.78 -12.59 6.87
C LEU A 214 5.98 -12.00 8.27
N HIS A 215 5.13 -12.39 9.23
CA HIS A 215 5.24 -11.92 10.60
C HIS A 215 6.55 -12.39 11.26
N THR A 216 6.95 -13.63 11.02
CA THR A 216 8.24 -14.18 11.50
C THR A 216 9.41 -13.41 10.88
N HIS A 217 9.33 -13.07 9.58
CA HIS A 217 10.33 -12.25 8.90
C HIS A 217 10.43 -10.85 9.51
N TYR A 218 9.31 -10.18 9.78
CA TYR A 218 9.33 -8.88 10.46
C TYR A 218 10.03 -8.97 11.81
N ARG A 219 9.66 -9.93 12.66
CA ARG A 219 10.25 -10.07 14.00
C ARG A 219 11.73 -10.39 13.91
N HIS A 220 12.14 -11.23 12.98
CA HIS A 220 13.54 -11.57 12.77
C HIS A 220 14.34 -10.32 12.37
N GLN A 221 13.89 -9.54 11.40
CA GLN A 221 14.54 -8.31 10.96
C GLN A 221 14.55 -7.24 12.06
N LEU A 222 13.46 -7.09 12.82
CA LEU A 222 13.42 -6.18 13.96
C LEU A 222 14.39 -6.58 15.06
N MET A 223 14.56 -7.86 15.31
CA MET A 223 15.56 -8.36 16.27
C MET A 223 16.99 -8.07 15.79
N HIS A 224 17.27 -8.37 14.52
CA HIS A 224 18.57 -8.14 13.89
C HIS A 224 18.96 -6.66 13.92
N ARG A 225 18.02 -5.76 13.68
CA ARG A 225 18.20 -4.30 13.72
C ARG A 225 18.17 -3.71 15.14
N GLY A 226 18.05 -4.53 16.17
CA GLY A 226 18.08 -4.07 17.57
C GLY A 226 16.78 -3.43 18.08
N PHE A 227 15.68 -3.53 17.33
CA PHE A 227 14.37 -3.03 17.77
C PHE A 227 13.61 -4.00 18.69
N MET A 228 14.23 -5.12 19.05
CA MET A 228 13.68 -6.06 20.02
C MET A 228 14.65 -6.28 21.19
N THR A 229 14.09 -6.61 22.34
CA THR A 229 14.88 -7.05 23.49
C THR A 229 15.26 -8.53 23.35
N ARG A 230 16.20 -9.02 24.14
CA ARG A 230 16.54 -10.45 24.20
C ARG A 230 15.35 -11.33 24.62
N SER A 231 14.40 -10.78 25.37
CA SER A 231 13.15 -11.45 25.75
C SER A 231 12.07 -11.42 24.66
N GLY A 232 12.36 -10.90 23.45
CA GLY A 232 11.42 -10.83 22.33
C GLY A 232 10.40 -9.70 22.39
N GLN A 233 10.57 -8.73 23.31
CA GLN A 233 9.70 -7.55 23.39
C GLN A 233 10.15 -6.48 22.38
N ILE A 234 9.19 -5.85 21.71
CA ILE A 234 9.45 -4.80 20.73
C ILE A 234 9.66 -3.47 21.46
N ARG A 235 10.72 -2.76 21.09
CA ARG A 235 11.04 -1.41 21.57
C ARG A 235 10.24 -0.39 20.77
N MET A 236 8.92 -0.37 21.00
CA MET A 236 7.97 0.35 20.14
C MET A 236 8.29 1.84 19.98
N ALA A 237 8.67 2.54 21.06
CA ALA A 237 8.97 3.97 20.98
C ALA A 237 10.18 4.26 20.09
N ILE A 238 11.23 3.42 20.17
CA ILE A 238 12.42 3.55 19.32
C ILE A 238 12.09 3.24 17.87
N LEU A 239 11.29 2.20 17.63
CA LEU A 239 10.84 1.79 16.29
C LEU A 239 10.01 2.89 15.63
N VAL A 240 9.01 3.43 16.34
CA VAL A 240 8.16 4.53 15.84
C VAL A 240 9.02 5.73 15.45
N ARG A 241 9.96 6.10 16.32
CA ARG A 241 10.86 7.23 16.04
C ARG A 241 11.71 6.98 14.80
N ALA A 242 12.35 5.82 14.69
CA ALA A 242 13.20 5.48 13.54
C ALA A 242 12.42 5.50 12.20
N ILE A 243 11.20 4.96 12.19
CA ILE A 243 10.34 4.99 11.01
C ILE A 243 9.89 6.42 10.70
N SER A 244 9.51 7.21 11.71
CA SER A 244 9.10 8.60 11.50
C SER A 244 10.24 9.46 10.94
N GLU A 245 11.45 9.29 11.46
CA GLU A 245 12.66 9.98 10.96
C GLU A 245 12.99 9.57 9.52
N TYR A 246 12.84 8.28 9.18
CA TYR A 246 13.10 7.77 7.83
C TYR A 246 12.15 8.36 6.79
N TYR A 247 10.86 8.50 7.12
CA TYR A 247 9.83 8.97 6.20
C TYR A 247 9.48 10.46 6.36
N GLN A 248 10.25 11.24 7.11
CA GLN A 248 9.91 12.62 7.46
C GLN A 248 9.64 13.53 6.25
N ASP A 249 10.38 13.32 5.15
CA ASP A 249 10.30 14.14 3.93
C ASP A 249 9.44 13.49 2.84
N MET A 250 8.82 12.34 3.14
CA MET A 250 8.05 11.60 2.16
C MET A 250 6.57 11.99 2.17
N VAL A 251 6.04 12.27 0.99
CA VAL A 251 4.62 12.54 0.80
C VAL A 251 3.89 11.28 0.35
N PHE A 252 2.72 11.03 0.93
CA PHE A 252 1.83 9.93 0.56
C PHE A 252 0.49 10.49 0.09
N ASP A 253 -0.23 9.73 -0.74
CA ASP A 253 -1.59 10.04 -1.18
C ASP A 253 -2.59 9.84 -0.02
N LEU A 254 -2.55 10.75 0.94
CA LEU A 254 -3.42 10.80 2.09
C LEU A 254 -4.05 12.19 2.21
N GLU A 255 -5.36 12.25 2.39
CA GLU A 255 -6.09 13.53 2.55
C GLU A 255 -5.69 14.28 3.82
N ARG A 256 -5.12 13.58 4.78
CA ARG A 256 -4.63 14.14 6.04
C ARG A 256 -3.27 13.56 6.37
N SER A 257 -2.41 14.39 6.96
CA SER A 257 -1.18 13.92 7.56
C SER A 257 -1.48 12.82 8.57
N PHE A 258 -0.73 11.74 8.55
CA PHE A 258 -0.81 10.69 9.54
C PHE A 258 0.54 10.57 10.26
N GLU A 259 0.48 10.09 11.48
CA GLU A 259 1.68 9.87 12.28
C GLU A 259 1.96 8.37 12.38
N PHE A 260 3.22 8.01 12.24
CA PHE A 260 3.69 6.67 12.57
C PHE A 260 3.62 6.50 14.08
N GLY A 261 2.68 5.72 14.54
CA GLY A 261 2.49 5.47 15.95
C GLY A 261 2.31 3.99 16.28
N GLU A 262 2.22 3.68 17.57
CA GLU A 262 1.99 2.32 18.02
C GLU A 262 0.69 1.71 17.42
N ARG A 263 -0.34 2.52 17.23
CA ARG A 263 -1.60 2.07 16.60
C ARG A 263 -1.44 1.71 15.12
N PHE A 264 -0.45 2.31 14.45
CA PHE A 264 -0.14 2.00 13.06
C PHE A 264 0.69 0.72 12.96
N LEU A 265 1.78 0.63 13.70
CA LEU A 265 2.77 -0.45 13.62
C LEU A 265 2.42 -1.67 14.46
N GLY A 266 1.80 -1.48 15.62
CA GLY A 266 1.52 -2.56 16.57
C GLY A 266 0.76 -3.74 15.97
N PRO A 267 -0.32 -3.53 15.21
CA PRO A 267 -1.05 -4.63 14.58
C PRO A 267 -0.23 -5.44 13.57
N LEU A 268 0.81 -4.85 12.96
CA LEU A 268 1.66 -5.53 11.98
C LEU A 268 2.68 -6.47 12.62
N ILE A 269 3.13 -6.15 13.84
CA ILE A 269 4.30 -6.78 14.47
C ILE A 269 4.01 -7.49 15.79
N ARG A 270 2.91 -7.15 16.47
CA ARG A 270 2.45 -7.87 17.66
C ARG A 270 1.64 -9.06 17.22
N ASP A 271 2.26 -10.20 17.29
CA ASP A 271 1.63 -11.46 16.98
C ASP A 271 0.46 -11.75 17.92
N LYS A 272 -0.64 -12.14 17.39
CA LYS A 272 -1.65 -13.11 17.89
C LYS A 272 -3.06 -12.85 17.38
N THR A 273 -3.31 -11.76 16.72
CA THR A 273 -4.61 -11.54 16.08
C THR A 273 -4.37 -11.38 14.60
N GLN A 274 -4.91 -12.28 13.83
CA GLN A 274 -5.04 -12.19 12.38
C GLN A 274 -5.94 -10.99 12.03
N THR A 275 -5.49 -9.80 12.42
CA THR A 275 -6.21 -8.58 12.11
C THR A 275 -5.93 -8.18 10.68
N LEU A 276 -7.00 -7.95 9.94
CA LEU A 276 -6.95 -7.34 8.62
C LEU A 276 -6.17 -6.04 8.67
N ASN A 277 -4.97 -6.06 8.11
CA ASN A 277 -4.15 -4.87 8.00
C ASN A 277 -4.16 -4.37 6.57
N HIS A 278 -4.28 -3.05 6.42
CA HIS A 278 -4.28 -2.44 5.11
C HIS A 278 -2.92 -2.64 4.41
N PRO A 279 -2.89 -3.04 3.12
CA PRO A 279 -1.65 -3.29 2.37
C PRO A 279 -0.61 -2.17 2.48
N PHE A 280 -1.03 -0.92 2.47
CA PHE A 280 -0.16 0.24 2.63
C PHE A 280 0.72 0.16 3.88
N LYS A 281 0.18 -0.30 5.01
CA LYS A 281 0.94 -0.44 6.26
C LYS A 281 2.07 -1.45 6.11
N HIS A 282 1.79 -2.57 5.45
CA HIS A 282 2.79 -3.59 5.16
C HIS A 282 3.86 -3.09 4.20
N MET A 283 3.46 -2.35 3.14
CA MET A 283 4.40 -1.77 2.18
C MET A 283 5.35 -0.77 2.85
N ILE A 284 4.83 0.11 3.70
CA ILE A 284 5.65 1.06 4.47
C ILE A 284 6.65 0.32 5.37
N LEU A 285 6.18 -0.63 6.16
CA LEU A 285 7.06 -1.39 7.04
C LEU A 285 8.06 -2.22 6.24
N GLY A 286 7.62 -2.87 5.18
CA GLY A 286 8.45 -3.71 4.30
C GLY A 286 9.56 -2.92 3.62
N PHE A 287 9.24 -1.80 3.00
CA PHE A 287 10.21 -0.94 2.31
C PHE A 287 11.35 -0.51 3.24
N TRP A 288 11.01 -0.04 4.45
CA TRP A 288 12.00 0.37 5.44
C TRP A 288 12.77 -0.82 6.04
N LEU A 289 12.05 -1.89 6.41
CA LEU A 289 12.62 -3.00 7.17
C LEU A 289 13.52 -3.92 6.32
N PHE A 290 13.28 -3.96 5.01
CA PHE A 290 14.02 -4.80 4.06
C PHE A 290 14.84 -4.00 3.04
N ASP A 291 15.19 -2.74 3.38
CA ASP A 291 16.08 -1.89 2.57
C ASP A 291 15.68 -1.80 1.10
N ASN A 292 14.38 -1.59 0.85
CA ASN A 292 13.83 -1.51 -0.51
C ASN A 292 13.92 -2.83 -1.32
N ASP A 293 14.07 -3.98 -0.65
CA ASP A 293 14.07 -5.27 -1.31
C ASP A 293 12.71 -5.96 -1.21
N PRO A 294 11.90 -6.02 -2.29
CA PRO A 294 10.59 -6.66 -2.27
C PRO A 294 10.67 -8.19 -2.19
N ARG A 295 11.78 -8.81 -2.62
CA ARG A 295 11.97 -10.27 -2.54
C ARG A 295 12.27 -10.69 -1.11
N GLY A 296 13.18 -10.00 -0.45
CA GLY A 296 13.46 -10.19 0.96
C GLY A 296 12.22 -9.93 1.82
N PHE A 297 11.46 -8.87 1.51
CA PHE A 297 10.19 -8.54 2.18
C PHE A 297 9.17 -9.68 2.10
N LEU A 298 9.01 -10.29 0.93
CA LEU A 298 8.03 -11.34 0.67
C LEU A 298 8.57 -12.76 0.87
N GLY A 299 9.80 -12.90 1.39
CA GLY A 299 10.39 -14.18 1.76
C GLY A 299 10.80 -15.07 0.59
N GLN A 300 11.06 -14.49 -0.58
CA GLN A 300 11.47 -15.23 -1.78
C GLN A 300 12.96 -15.58 -1.83
N GLU A 301 13.78 -14.92 -1.04
CA GLU A 301 15.19 -15.27 -1.00
C GLU A 301 15.41 -16.53 -0.14
N SER A 302 16.17 -17.44 -0.69
CA SER A 302 16.71 -18.64 -0.08
C SER A 302 17.30 -18.35 1.31
N PRO A 303 17.35 -19.35 2.22
CA PRO A 303 17.64 -19.12 3.61
C PRO A 303 18.97 -18.38 3.78
N PHE A 304 18.84 -17.13 4.20
CA PHE A 304 19.88 -16.34 4.84
C PHE A 304 21.30 -16.48 4.26
N GLN A 305 21.60 -15.78 3.18
CA GLN A 305 22.91 -15.17 3.14
C GLN A 305 22.92 -14.14 4.29
N MET A 306 23.60 -14.51 5.38
CA MET A 306 23.91 -13.61 6.46
C MET A 306 24.63 -12.39 5.85
N MET A 307 23.89 -11.31 5.60
CA MET A 307 24.56 -10.03 5.38
C MET A 307 25.40 -9.75 6.64
N PRO A 308 26.64 -9.29 6.48
CA PRO A 308 27.48 -8.99 7.63
C PRO A 308 26.67 -8.10 8.57
N ALA A 309 26.69 -8.45 9.86
CA ALA A 309 26.02 -7.70 10.89
C ALA A 309 26.29 -6.22 10.64
N PHE A 310 25.24 -5.49 10.24
CA PHE A 310 25.30 -4.04 10.30
C PHE A 310 25.70 -3.78 11.75
N ASN A 311 26.86 -3.18 11.96
CA ASN A 311 27.24 -2.73 13.28
C ASN A 311 26.07 -1.89 13.76
N ALA A 312 25.22 -2.51 14.59
CA ALA A 312 24.19 -1.76 15.29
C ALA A 312 24.93 -0.55 15.83
N PRO A 313 24.49 0.67 15.56
CA PRO A 313 25.18 1.81 16.12
C PRO A 313 25.39 1.47 17.57
N VAL A 314 26.59 1.70 18.10
CA VAL A 314 27.00 1.38 19.47
C VAL A 314 26.14 2.24 20.40
N VAL A 315 24.86 1.97 20.42
CA VAL A 315 23.80 2.68 21.16
C VAL A 315 23.84 2.30 22.64
N ALA A 316 24.56 1.25 23.00
CA ALA A 316 24.54 0.74 24.38
C ALA A 316 25.35 1.60 25.38
N ASN A 317 26.40 2.28 24.93
CA ASN A 317 27.18 3.17 25.82
C ASN A 317 26.64 4.60 25.76
N ASP A 318 26.28 5.07 24.56
CA ASP A 318 25.78 6.44 24.33
C ASP A 318 24.43 6.68 25.05
N ASP A 319 23.54 5.72 25.02
CA ASP A 319 22.25 5.77 25.74
C ASP A 319 22.41 5.81 27.26
N ARG A 320 23.39 5.08 27.79
CA ARG A 320 23.64 5.06 29.23
C ARG A 320 24.18 6.40 29.71
N GLU A 321 25.17 6.94 29.00
CA GLU A 321 25.77 8.24 29.30
C GLU A 321 24.75 9.36 29.12
N ARG A 322 23.95 9.31 28.07
CA ARG A 322 22.85 10.26 27.81
C ARG A 322 21.80 10.21 28.94
N ILE A 323 21.36 9.02 29.37
CA ILE A 323 20.41 8.91 30.48
C ILE A 323 21.00 9.45 31.76
N LEU A 324 22.27 9.19 32.05
CA LEU A 324 22.94 9.72 33.22
C LEU A 324 23.09 11.24 33.20
N SER A 325 23.35 11.82 32.00
CA SER A 325 23.34 13.27 31.79
C SER A 325 21.95 13.86 32.07
N LEU A 326 20.91 13.29 31.47
CA LEU A 326 19.52 13.74 31.67
C LEU A 326 19.04 13.58 33.13
N LEU A 327 19.52 12.57 33.83
CA LEU A 327 19.27 12.39 35.26
C LEU A 327 19.97 13.46 36.11
N SER A 328 21.15 13.93 35.70
CA SER A 328 21.85 15.02 36.34
C SER A 328 21.24 16.41 36.10
N GLU A 329 20.41 16.53 35.06
CA GLU A 329 19.64 17.74 34.69
C GLU A 329 18.30 17.85 35.44
N GLU A 330 18.09 16.98 36.47
CA GLU A 330 16.86 16.92 37.30
C GLU A 330 15.55 16.70 36.50
N LEU A 331 15.62 16.12 35.31
CA LEU A 331 14.45 15.79 34.50
C LEU A 331 13.65 14.64 35.13
N SER A 332 12.32 14.70 35.01
CA SER A 332 11.46 13.64 35.50
C SER A 332 11.65 12.33 34.72
N MET A 333 11.44 11.19 35.38
CA MET A 333 11.49 9.85 34.74
C MET A 333 10.64 9.76 33.47
N SER A 334 9.50 10.46 33.46
CA SER A 334 8.60 10.48 32.31
C SER A 334 9.20 11.24 31.11
N GLN A 335 9.89 12.34 31.38
CA GLN A 335 10.57 13.11 30.34
C GLN A 335 11.75 12.32 29.76
N ILE A 336 12.55 11.69 30.64
CA ILE A 336 13.67 10.86 30.19
C ILE A 336 13.20 9.63 29.42
N GLU A 337 12.09 8.99 29.82
CA GLU A 337 11.45 7.90 29.07
C GLU A 337 11.05 8.36 27.66
N THR A 338 10.43 9.54 27.56
CA THR A 338 10.01 10.13 26.29
C THR A 338 11.21 10.47 25.40
N MET A 339 12.28 11.04 25.98
CA MET A 339 13.47 11.47 25.24
C MET A 339 14.40 10.34 24.82
N THR A 340 14.41 9.24 25.58
CA THR A 340 15.36 8.13 25.38
C THR A 340 14.69 6.85 24.88
N GLY A 341 13.36 6.76 24.96
CA GLY A 341 12.61 5.54 24.65
C GLY A 341 12.88 4.37 25.60
N ARG A 342 13.57 4.60 26.71
CA ARG A 342 13.90 3.57 27.71
C ARG A 342 12.84 3.54 28.79
N SER A 343 12.47 2.33 29.25
CA SER A 343 11.50 2.18 30.34
C SER A 343 11.94 2.83 31.63
N ARG A 344 10.97 3.38 32.38
CA ARG A 344 11.23 3.97 33.73
C ARG A 344 11.95 3.00 34.67
N CYS A 345 11.69 1.71 34.57
CA CYS A 345 12.35 0.69 35.35
C CYS A 345 13.86 0.63 35.04
N TYR A 346 14.23 0.74 33.76
CA TYR A 346 15.63 0.77 33.34
C TYR A 346 16.30 2.07 33.77
N ILE A 347 15.66 3.21 33.63
CA ILE A 347 16.15 4.53 34.03
C ILE A 347 16.37 4.56 35.55
N ARG A 348 15.41 4.05 36.34
CA ARG A 348 15.53 3.94 37.81
C ARG A 348 16.72 3.10 38.23
N ARG A 349 16.90 1.94 37.60
CA ARG A 349 18.02 1.05 37.87
C ARG A 349 19.39 1.70 37.57
N LEU A 350 19.45 2.51 36.49
CA LEU A 350 20.65 3.29 36.17
C LEU A 350 20.91 4.39 37.20
N ALA A 351 19.87 5.10 37.64
CA ALA A 351 19.98 6.11 38.68
C ALA A 351 20.49 5.52 40.00
N GLU A 352 19.94 4.36 40.40
CA GLU A 352 20.37 3.60 41.59
C GLU A 352 21.84 3.18 41.48
N LEU A 353 22.26 2.64 40.32
CA LEU A 353 23.66 2.24 40.08
C LEU A 353 24.62 3.42 40.03
N ALA A 354 24.17 4.59 39.64
CA ALA A 354 24.95 5.82 39.59
C ALA A 354 24.91 6.61 40.89
N GLY A 355 24.17 6.15 41.92
CA GLY A 355 24.05 6.84 43.20
C GLY A 355 23.27 8.16 43.13
N ILE A 356 22.50 8.40 42.07
CA ILE A 356 21.72 9.62 41.88
C ILE A 356 20.42 9.49 42.69
N LYS A 357 20.28 10.27 43.75
CA LYS A 357 19.06 10.35 44.55
C LYS A 357 18.00 11.13 43.74
N GLN A 358 16.88 10.50 43.44
CA GLN A 358 15.76 11.18 42.81
C GLN A 358 14.90 11.88 43.86
N CYS A 359 14.58 13.15 43.61
CA CYS A 359 13.41 13.79 44.21
C CYS A 359 12.16 13.13 43.63
N GLN A 360 11.23 12.73 44.51
CA GLN A 360 9.94 12.10 44.19
C GLN A 360 9.05 12.99 43.37
#